data_af3511868db3fa34006e0a7693129527
#
_entry.id   af3511868db3fa34006e0a7693129527
#
_cell.length_a   1.000
_cell.length_b   1.000
_cell.length_c   1.000
_cell.angle_alpha   90.00
_cell.angle_beta   90.00
_cell.angle_gamma   90.00
#
_symmetry.space_group_name_H-M   'P 1'
#
loop_
_entity.id
_entity.type
_entity.pdbx_description
1 polymer ?
#
loop_
_entity_poly.entity_id
_entity_poly.type
_entity_poly.pdbx_seq_one_letter_code
_entity_poly.pdbx_strand_id
1 'polypeptide(L)'
;LTTWDRYILRLGTSSFLVGVGIFSAFLIAGELLRRSLELIMEQGAPVEDALQFFVLRLPNIVTMSLPMAMLLASVIVIGQLSHDNEILALFSSGISFARICSALLFIGVMASLLAFFLRNYLMPQSDRAAERVIRRILGKPAPTSTIVLRQPPYGELRQLAIVQRFEPSKGIMHGIQIIFYDSGQPIGMLSAKQARWEGNGWVFIDGFWQVLYPGKIAIANKFKEMRSQDWQGLPQPPLQKNIEDVRIEAMQLDPDKMTIGELRKKIEHMRRHNVSKLQQLLYLTELHNRFAFAWACFLMALLGAPLGLRTRQAGLGLALGLSILIVLIYYFAWYYGTILARQAKIPILVGCWLPNAISFALGVAMLYRSVR
;
A
#
# COMPACT_ATOMS: atom_id res chain seq x y z
N LEU A 1 -22.90 -18.30 -22.68
CA LEU A 1 -23.08 -18.81 -21.32
C LEU A 1 -24.16 -19.88 -21.37
N THR A 2 -23.81 -21.12 -21.06
CA THR A 2 -24.78 -22.22 -20.94
C THR A 2 -25.61 -22.05 -19.67
N THR A 3 -26.72 -22.80 -19.57
CA THR A 3 -27.57 -22.79 -18.35
C THR A 3 -26.75 -23.15 -17.12
N TRP A 4 -25.81 -24.08 -17.25
CA TRP A 4 -24.87 -24.49 -16.22
C TRP A 4 -23.91 -23.37 -15.78
N ASP A 5 -23.36 -22.64 -16.72
CA ASP A 5 -22.50 -21.51 -16.38
C ASP A 5 -23.25 -20.50 -15.53
N ARG A 6 -24.50 -20.19 -15.88
CA ARG A 6 -25.34 -19.25 -15.11
C ARG A 6 -25.66 -19.78 -13.72
N TYR A 7 -25.93 -21.07 -13.59
CA TYR A 7 -26.18 -21.72 -12.30
C TYR A 7 -24.95 -21.64 -11.39
N ILE A 8 -23.76 -22.07 -11.87
CA ILE A 8 -22.52 -22.04 -11.08
C ILE A 8 -22.12 -20.59 -10.77
N LEU A 9 -22.28 -19.65 -11.70
CA LEU A 9 -22.01 -18.23 -11.44
C LEU A 9 -22.91 -17.67 -10.35
N ARG A 10 -24.20 -17.99 -10.36
CA ARG A 10 -25.13 -17.55 -9.31
C ARG A 10 -24.75 -18.13 -7.94
N LEU A 11 -24.52 -19.44 -7.88
CA LEU A 11 -24.12 -20.12 -6.64
C LEU A 11 -22.77 -19.63 -6.14
N GLY A 12 -21.77 -19.50 -7.04
CA GLY A 12 -20.43 -19.01 -6.72
C GLY A 12 -20.43 -17.58 -6.24
N THR A 13 -21.16 -16.68 -6.90
CA THR A 13 -21.25 -15.27 -6.49
C THR A 13 -21.96 -15.13 -5.14
N SER A 14 -23.05 -15.87 -4.91
CA SER A 14 -23.74 -15.87 -3.62
C SER A 14 -22.81 -16.36 -2.49
N SER A 15 -22.15 -17.50 -2.69
CA SER A 15 -21.21 -18.05 -1.70
C SER A 15 -20.00 -17.13 -1.47
N PHE A 16 -19.53 -16.45 -2.52
CA PHE A 16 -18.45 -15.48 -2.42
C PHE A 16 -18.85 -14.26 -1.57
N LEU A 17 -20.04 -13.69 -1.80
CA LEU A 17 -20.54 -12.55 -1.02
C LEU A 17 -20.75 -12.92 0.45
N VAL A 18 -21.31 -14.11 0.73
CA VAL A 18 -21.43 -14.63 2.09
C VAL A 18 -20.05 -14.81 2.74
N GLY A 19 -19.09 -15.36 1.99
CA GLY A 19 -17.71 -15.50 2.44
C GLY A 19 -17.06 -14.16 2.76
N VAL A 20 -17.24 -13.13 1.91
CA VAL A 20 -16.78 -11.75 2.18
C VAL A 20 -17.39 -11.24 3.48
N GLY A 21 -18.68 -11.43 3.71
CA GLY A 21 -19.33 -11.04 4.95
C GLY A 21 -18.73 -11.72 6.19
N ILE A 22 -18.56 -13.05 6.13
CA ILE A 22 -18.00 -13.85 7.25
C ILE A 22 -16.57 -13.41 7.57
N PHE A 23 -15.68 -13.36 6.56
CA PHE A 23 -14.28 -13.00 6.80
C PHE A 23 -14.10 -11.53 7.15
N SER A 24 -14.91 -10.63 6.58
CA SER A 24 -14.88 -9.22 6.98
C SER A 24 -15.33 -9.05 8.42
N ALA A 25 -16.40 -9.73 8.85
CA ALA A 25 -16.86 -9.70 10.24
C ALA A 25 -15.79 -10.24 11.20
N PHE A 26 -15.11 -11.33 10.83
CA PHE A 26 -14.01 -11.90 11.62
C PHE A 26 -12.83 -10.91 11.76
N LEU A 27 -12.41 -10.26 10.67
CA LEU A 27 -11.32 -9.29 10.69
C LEU A 27 -11.73 -8.00 11.44
N ILE A 28 -12.98 -7.58 11.31
CA ILE A 28 -13.52 -6.43 12.07
C ILE A 28 -13.45 -6.72 13.57
N ALA A 29 -13.92 -7.89 14.00
CA ALA A 29 -13.93 -8.26 15.42
C ALA A 29 -12.50 -8.42 15.98
N GLY A 30 -11.58 -8.99 15.20
CA GLY A 30 -10.22 -9.28 15.64
C GLY A 30 -9.33 -8.04 15.76
N GLU A 31 -9.36 -7.13 14.81
CA GLU A 31 -8.42 -6.01 14.71
C GLU A 31 -9.10 -4.65 14.81
N LEU A 32 -10.09 -4.41 13.96
CA LEU A 32 -10.63 -3.07 13.78
C LEU A 32 -11.44 -2.60 15.00
N LEU A 33 -12.28 -3.48 15.55
CA LEU A 33 -13.07 -3.16 16.73
C LEU A 33 -12.17 -2.88 17.94
N ARG A 34 -11.18 -3.75 18.18
CA ARG A 34 -10.21 -3.57 19.26
C ARG A 34 -9.50 -2.21 19.13
N ARG A 35 -9.01 -1.88 17.94
CA ARG A 35 -8.30 -0.61 17.71
C ARG A 35 -9.19 0.61 17.86
N SER A 36 -10.44 0.51 17.44
CA SER A 36 -11.42 1.60 17.63
C SER A 36 -11.77 1.80 19.11
N LEU A 37 -11.87 0.72 19.89
CA LEU A 37 -12.08 0.79 21.33
C LEU A 37 -10.86 1.36 22.06
N GLU A 38 -9.64 0.98 21.69
CA GLU A 38 -8.39 1.56 22.23
C GLU A 38 -8.36 3.09 22.03
N LEU A 39 -8.78 3.59 20.87
CA LEU A 39 -8.86 5.04 20.59
C LEU A 39 -9.82 5.75 21.58
N ILE A 40 -10.95 5.13 21.88
CA ILE A 40 -11.93 5.71 22.81
C ILE A 40 -11.45 5.61 24.26
N MET A 41 -11.01 4.40 24.70
CA MET A 41 -10.76 4.11 26.10
C MET A 41 -9.40 4.64 26.59
N GLU A 42 -8.35 4.55 25.75
CA GLU A 42 -7.00 4.93 26.13
C GLU A 42 -6.65 6.37 25.74
N GLN A 43 -7.20 6.84 24.62
CA GLN A 43 -6.85 8.15 24.08
C GLN A 43 -7.96 9.19 24.25
N GLY A 44 -9.11 8.80 24.85
CA GLY A 44 -10.22 9.71 25.11
C GLY A 44 -10.87 10.25 23.82
N ALA A 45 -10.79 9.52 22.72
CA ALA A 45 -11.32 9.96 21.44
C ALA A 45 -12.86 10.11 21.49
N PRO A 46 -13.42 11.16 20.88
CA PRO A 46 -14.86 11.23 20.66
C PRO A 46 -15.35 10.01 19.87
N VAL A 47 -16.50 9.47 20.25
CA VAL A 47 -17.10 8.29 19.59
C VAL A 47 -17.28 8.53 18.09
N GLU A 48 -17.61 9.76 17.68
CA GLU A 48 -17.75 10.15 16.28
C GLU A 48 -16.45 9.96 15.48
N ASP A 49 -15.31 10.40 16.03
CA ASP A 49 -14.00 10.26 15.39
C ASP A 49 -13.59 8.76 15.31
N ALA A 50 -13.86 7.99 16.36
CA ALA A 50 -13.61 6.54 16.34
C ALA A 50 -14.48 5.82 15.30
N LEU A 51 -15.76 6.21 15.16
CA LEU A 51 -16.65 5.66 14.13
C LEU A 51 -16.19 6.07 12.72
N GLN A 52 -15.77 7.32 12.55
CA GLN A 52 -15.22 7.78 11.28
C GLN A 52 -13.96 6.97 10.90
N PHE A 53 -13.05 6.74 11.84
CA PHE A 53 -11.88 5.89 11.65
C PHE A 53 -12.30 4.46 11.25
N PHE A 54 -13.27 3.89 11.97
CA PHE A 54 -13.80 2.55 11.69
C PHE A 54 -14.30 2.43 10.24
N VAL A 55 -15.16 3.34 9.80
CA VAL A 55 -15.73 3.32 8.43
C VAL A 55 -14.64 3.49 7.37
N LEU A 56 -13.66 4.36 7.61
CA LEU A 56 -12.55 4.59 6.68
C LEU A 56 -11.61 3.38 6.55
N ARG A 57 -11.59 2.47 7.51
CA ARG A 57 -10.81 1.24 7.47
C ARG A 57 -11.53 0.06 6.84
N LEU A 58 -12.85 0.11 6.65
CA LEU A 58 -13.64 -0.96 6.03
C LEU A 58 -13.12 -1.38 4.65
N PRO A 59 -12.74 -0.48 3.72
CA PRO A 59 -12.23 -0.89 2.41
C PRO A 59 -10.98 -1.78 2.49
N ASN A 60 -10.11 -1.54 3.47
CA ASN A 60 -8.93 -2.37 3.72
C ASN A 60 -9.35 -3.78 4.15
N ILE A 61 -10.24 -3.88 5.13
CA ILE A 61 -10.76 -5.15 5.65
C ILE A 61 -11.44 -5.96 4.53
N VAL A 62 -12.33 -5.32 3.77
CA VAL A 62 -13.01 -5.97 2.64
C VAL A 62 -11.99 -6.48 1.61
N THR A 63 -11.00 -5.67 1.27
CA THR A 63 -9.98 -6.08 0.30
C THR A 63 -9.20 -7.30 0.78
N MET A 64 -8.85 -7.36 2.07
CA MET A 64 -8.16 -8.51 2.67
C MET A 64 -9.03 -9.77 2.72
N SER A 65 -10.34 -9.63 2.87
CA SER A 65 -11.26 -10.76 2.93
C SER A 65 -11.52 -11.42 1.57
N LEU A 66 -11.30 -10.71 0.44
CA LEU A 66 -11.64 -11.22 -0.90
C LEU A 66 -10.97 -12.55 -1.26
N PRO A 67 -9.64 -12.75 -1.09
CA PRO A 67 -9.01 -14.04 -1.38
C PRO A 67 -9.51 -15.17 -0.48
N MET A 68 -9.75 -14.87 0.81
CA MET A 68 -10.31 -15.84 1.77
C MET A 68 -11.71 -16.29 1.35
N ALA A 69 -12.56 -15.32 1.03
CA ALA A 69 -13.91 -15.55 0.57
C ALA A 69 -13.97 -16.36 -0.72
N MET A 70 -13.03 -16.09 -1.64
CA MET A 70 -12.97 -16.80 -2.93
C MET A 70 -12.58 -18.28 -2.75
N LEU A 71 -11.61 -18.58 -1.87
CA LEU A 71 -11.25 -19.94 -1.54
C LEU A 71 -12.45 -20.68 -0.94
N LEU A 72 -13.07 -20.09 0.08
CA LEU A 72 -14.24 -20.67 0.76
C LEU A 72 -15.38 -20.92 -0.22
N ALA A 73 -15.72 -19.92 -1.05
CA ALA A 73 -16.79 -20.04 -2.04
C ALA A 73 -16.51 -21.19 -3.02
N SER A 74 -15.28 -21.33 -3.50
CA SER A 74 -14.91 -22.41 -4.41
C SER A 74 -14.99 -23.78 -3.75
N VAL A 75 -14.55 -23.91 -2.50
CA VAL A 75 -14.66 -25.17 -1.73
C VAL A 75 -16.11 -25.52 -1.48
N ILE A 76 -16.93 -24.57 -1.05
CA ILE A 76 -18.36 -24.81 -0.76
C ILE A 76 -19.12 -25.21 -2.02
N VAL A 77 -18.96 -24.43 -3.11
CA VAL A 77 -19.72 -24.66 -4.34
C VAL A 77 -19.39 -26.02 -4.94
N ILE A 78 -18.12 -26.33 -5.09
CA ILE A 78 -17.71 -27.64 -5.65
C ILE A 78 -18.04 -28.78 -4.68
N GLY A 79 -17.88 -28.55 -3.38
CA GLY A 79 -18.28 -29.53 -2.35
C GLY A 79 -19.77 -29.86 -2.41
N GLN A 80 -20.63 -28.84 -2.53
CA GLN A 80 -22.08 -28.99 -2.66
C GLN A 80 -22.47 -29.73 -3.95
N LEU A 81 -21.97 -29.27 -5.12
CA LEU A 81 -22.22 -29.94 -6.40
C LEU A 81 -21.74 -31.40 -6.40
N SER A 82 -20.66 -31.68 -5.69
CA SER A 82 -20.15 -33.04 -5.53
C SER A 82 -21.01 -33.91 -4.58
N HIS A 83 -21.45 -33.32 -3.48
CA HIS A 83 -22.33 -33.98 -2.52
C HIS A 83 -23.67 -34.37 -3.16
N ASP A 84 -24.25 -33.48 -3.94
CA ASP A 84 -25.53 -33.67 -4.62
C ASP A 84 -25.39 -34.54 -5.90
N ASN A 85 -24.22 -35.12 -6.16
CA ASN A 85 -23.87 -35.92 -7.34
C ASN A 85 -24.01 -35.19 -8.68
N GLU A 86 -24.15 -33.87 -8.71
CA GLU A 86 -24.29 -33.07 -9.93
C GLU A 86 -22.98 -33.14 -10.75
N ILE A 87 -21.81 -33.13 -10.11
CA ILE A 87 -20.53 -33.29 -10.80
C ILE A 87 -20.44 -34.66 -11.50
N LEU A 88 -20.92 -35.71 -10.86
CA LEU A 88 -20.94 -37.06 -11.47
C LEU A 88 -21.86 -37.11 -12.69
N ALA A 89 -23.02 -36.48 -12.62
CA ALA A 89 -23.95 -36.37 -13.74
C ALA A 89 -23.34 -35.58 -14.92
N LEU A 90 -22.56 -34.53 -14.63
CA LEU A 90 -21.85 -33.74 -15.64
C LEU A 90 -20.73 -34.55 -16.29
N PHE A 91 -19.99 -35.36 -15.53
CA PHE A 91 -18.95 -36.24 -16.07
C PHE A 91 -19.57 -37.30 -16.99
N SER A 92 -20.72 -37.88 -16.60
CA SER A 92 -21.45 -38.81 -17.46
C SER A 92 -21.95 -38.19 -18.76
N SER A 93 -22.17 -36.89 -18.76
CA SER A 93 -22.53 -36.10 -19.96
C SER A 93 -21.30 -35.64 -20.77
N GLY A 94 -20.06 -36.08 -20.41
CA GLY A 94 -18.83 -35.74 -21.12
C GLY A 94 -18.26 -34.36 -20.81
N ILE A 95 -18.77 -33.65 -19.79
CA ILE A 95 -18.26 -32.35 -19.38
C ILE A 95 -17.06 -32.52 -18.46
N SER A 96 -15.93 -31.96 -18.83
CA SER A 96 -14.70 -32.03 -18.04
C SER A 96 -14.76 -31.19 -16.77
N PHE A 97 -14.04 -31.60 -15.71
CA PHE A 97 -13.95 -30.86 -14.46
C PHE A 97 -13.40 -29.44 -14.67
N ALA A 98 -12.41 -29.27 -15.57
CA ALA A 98 -11.88 -27.97 -15.93
C ALA A 98 -12.96 -27.00 -16.48
N ARG A 99 -13.93 -27.53 -17.24
CA ARG A 99 -15.07 -26.75 -17.75
C ARG A 99 -16.01 -26.33 -16.63
N ILE A 100 -16.24 -27.18 -15.63
CA ILE A 100 -17.03 -26.85 -14.46
C ILE A 100 -16.36 -25.74 -13.66
N CYS A 101 -15.05 -25.85 -13.44
CA CYS A 101 -14.27 -24.84 -12.71
C CYS A 101 -14.18 -23.49 -13.43
N SER A 102 -14.36 -23.45 -14.76
CA SER A 102 -14.19 -22.21 -15.55
C SER A 102 -15.09 -21.05 -15.07
N ALA A 103 -16.30 -21.34 -14.64
CA ALA A 103 -17.22 -20.31 -14.10
C ALA A 103 -16.72 -19.75 -12.75
N LEU A 104 -16.18 -20.59 -11.87
CA LEU A 104 -15.57 -20.14 -10.60
C LEU A 104 -14.27 -19.37 -10.84
N LEU A 105 -13.44 -19.80 -11.78
CA LEU A 105 -12.24 -19.08 -12.18
C LEU A 105 -12.58 -17.70 -12.76
N PHE A 106 -13.69 -17.59 -13.51
CA PHE A 106 -14.18 -16.30 -13.99
C PHE A 106 -14.56 -15.37 -12.83
N ILE A 107 -15.27 -15.86 -11.79
CA ILE A 107 -15.54 -15.09 -10.58
C ILE A 107 -14.21 -14.70 -9.91
N GLY A 108 -13.25 -15.60 -9.83
CA GLY A 108 -11.91 -15.35 -9.31
C GLY A 108 -11.19 -14.22 -10.04
N VAL A 109 -11.29 -14.17 -11.38
CA VAL A 109 -10.73 -13.06 -12.17
C VAL A 109 -11.45 -11.75 -11.86
N MET A 110 -12.78 -11.74 -11.79
CA MET A 110 -13.55 -10.54 -11.45
C MET A 110 -13.22 -10.05 -10.04
N ALA A 111 -13.11 -10.96 -9.07
CA ALA A 111 -12.69 -10.64 -7.71
C ALA A 111 -11.24 -10.11 -7.66
N SER A 112 -10.35 -10.62 -8.51
CA SER A 112 -8.97 -10.15 -8.67
C SER A 112 -8.92 -8.71 -9.19
N LEU A 113 -9.74 -8.40 -10.20
CA LEU A 113 -9.86 -7.03 -10.74
C LEU A 113 -10.44 -6.08 -9.69
N LEU A 114 -11.45 -6.52 -8.94
CA LEU A 114 -12.01 -5.74 -7.84
C LEU A 114 -10.96 -5.48 -6.74
N ALA A 115 -10.23 -6.51 -6.32
CA ALA A 115 -9.16 -6.39 -5.33
C ALA A 115 -8.05 -5.43 -5.80
N PHE A 116 -7.67 -5.49 -7.08
CA PHE A 116 -6.71 -4.58 -7.68
C PHE A 116 -7.22 -3.13 -7.65
N PHE A 117 -8.47 -2.90 -8.04
CA PHE A 117 -9.09 -1.57 -8.02
C PHE A 117 -9.15 -1.01 -6.59
N LEU A 118 -9.67 -1.78 -5.65
CA LEU A 118 -9.78 -1.37 -4.25
C LEU A 118 -8.40 -1.00 -3.68
N ARG A 119 -7.39 -1.86 -3.88
CA ARG A 119 -6.05 -1.67 -3.33
C ARG A 119 -5.31 -0.47 -3.92
N ASN A 120 -5.58 -0.12 -5.19
CA ASN A 120 -4.83 0.93 -5.87
C ASN A 120 -5.49 2.31 -5.84
N TYR A 121 -6.82 2.35 -5.73
CA TYR A 121 -7.56 3.61 -5.79
C TYR A 121 -8.26 3.93 -4.47
N LEU A 122 -9.02 3.01 -3.92
CA LEU A 122 -9.85 3.28 -2.74
C LEU A 122 -9.04 3.23 -1.43
N MET A 123 -8.23 2.20 -1.23
CA MET A 123 -7.43 2.04 0.00
C MET A 123 -6.50 3.23 0.27
N PRO A 124 -5.68 3.72 -0.67
CA PRO A 124 -4.79 4.84 -0.39
C PRO A 124 -5.53 6.10 0.07
N GLN A 125 -6.70 6.37 -0.49
CA GLN A 125 -7.53 7.53 -0.11
C GLN A 125 -8.13 7.35 1.28
N SER A 126 -8.69 6.18 1.55
CA SER A 126 -9.29 5.84 2.84
C SER A 126 -8.26 5.81 3.97
N ASP A 127 -7.09 5.22 3.74
CA ASP A 127 -6.01 5.14 4.73
C ASP A 127 -5.44 6.53 5.07
N ARG A 128 -5.28 7.41 4.07
CA ARG A 128 -4.90 8.83 4.30
C ARG A 128 -5.97 9.59 5.09
N ALA A 129 -7.24 9.30 4.83
CA ALA A 129 -8.33 9.90 5.58
C ALA A 129 -8.37 9.38 7.03
N ALA A 130 -8.21 8.08 7.24
CA ALA A 130 -8.13 7.46 8.56
C ALA A 130 -6.94 8.02 9.37
N GLU A 131 -5.77 8.22 8.74
CA GLU A 131 -4.62 8.82 9.40
C GLU A 131 -4.89 10.27 9.85
N ARG A 132 -5.62 11.05 9.06
CA ARG A 132 -6.02 12.41 9.47
C ARG A 132 -6.90 12.40 10.71
N VAL A 133 -7.82 11.44 10.82
CA VAL A 133 -8.66 11.26 12.00
C VAL A 133 -7.80 10.89 13.23
N ILE A 134 -6.91 9.90 13.10
CA ILE A 134 -6.00 9.51 14.19
C ILE A 134 -5.17 10.72 14.68
N ARG A 135 -4.61 11.50 13.76
CA ARG A 135 -3.82 12.69 14.12
C ARG A 135 -4.66 13.74 14.86
N ARG A 136 -5.93 13.90 14.47
CA ARG A 136 -6.88 14.79 15.18
C ARG A 136 -7.10 14.30 16.62
N ILE A 137 -7.36 13.01 16.81
CA ILE A 137 -7.53 12.39 18.12
C ILE A 137 -6.28 12.56 19.00
N LEU A 138 -5.08 12.36 18.44
CA LEU A 138 -3.82 12.47 19.17
C LEU A 138 -3.37 13.91 19.44
N GLY A 139 -4.14 14.93 19.04
CA GLY A 139 -3.74 16.32 19.16
C GLY A 139 -2.46 16.65 18.39
N LYS A 140 -1.98 15.72 17.55
CA LYS A 140 -0.82 15.97 16.69
C LYS A 140 -1.29 16.92 15.60
N PRO A 141 -0.65 18.09 15.43
CA PRO A 141 -1.02 18.97 14.33
C PRO A 141 -1.08 18.14 13.05
N ALA A 142 -2.09 18.46 12.19
CA ALA A 142 -2.03 17.99 10.79
C ALA A 142 -0.57 18.13 10.37
N PRO A 143 -0.01 17.30 9.48
CA PRO A 143 1.31 17.62 9.00
C PRO A 143 1.25 18.99 8.34
N THR A 144 1.32 20.02 9.13
CA THR A 144 2.08 21.21 8.82
C THR A 144 3.43 20.61 8.66
N SER A 145 3.59 20.07 7.50
CA SER A 145 4.69 19.20 7.19
C SER A 145 5.93 20.05 7.35
N THR A 146 6.53 19.96 8.51
CA THR A 146 7.94 20.31 8.60
C THR A 146 8.60 19.35 7.64
N ILE A 147 8.71 19.80 6.40
CA ILE A 147 9.36 19.02 5.35
C ILE A 147 10.84 19.25 5.55
N VAL A 148 11.55 18.16 5.72
CA VAL A 148 13.00 18.20 5.78
C VAL A 148 13.51 17.79 4.39
N LEU A 149 14.02 18.78 3.65
CA LEU A 149 14.63 18.58 2.34
C LEU A 149 16.14 18.48 2.53
N ARG A 150 16.68 17.33 2.25
CA ARG A 150 18.12 17.11 2.30
C ARG A 150 18.73 17.32 0.90
N GLN A 151 19.88 17.99 0.83
CA GLN A 151 20.60 18.21 -0.42
C GLN A 151 22.11 17.96 -0.26
N PRO A 152 22.74 17.03 -1.02
CA PRO A 152 22.05 16.08 -1.89
C PRO A 152 21.15 15.14 -1.07
N PRO A 153 20.15 14.48 -1.69
CA PRO A 153 19.23 13.60 -1.00
C PRO A 153 19.95 12.47 -0.24
N TYR A 154 21.14 12.11 -0.72
CA TYR A 154 21.98 11.03 -0.19
C TYR A 154 23.46 11.38 -0.33
N GLY A 155 24.28 10.81 0.56
CA GLY A 155 25.72 11.11 0.61
C GLY A 155 26.05 12.19 1.63
N GLU A 156 27.14 12.88 1.42
CA GLU A 156 27.59 13.96 2.30
C GLU A 156 26.60 15.13 2.28
N LEU A 157 26.12 15.50 3.48
CA LEU A 157 25.11 16.53 3.65
C LEU A 157 25.72 17.90 3.34
N ARG A 158 25.19 18.61 2.34
CA ARG A 158 25.60 19.96 2.00
C ARG A 158 24.59 21.02 2.43
N GLN A 159 23.28 20.68 2.34
CA GLN A 159 22.20 21.55 2.76
C GLN A 159 21.08 20.75 3.40
N LEU A 160 20.49 21.30 4.48
CA LEU A 160 19.30 20.80 5.12
C LEU A 160 18.25 21.91 5.17
N ALA A 161 17.23 21.84 4.35
CA ALA A 161 16.14 22.79 4.39
C ALA A 161 14.99 22.23 5.23
N ILE A 162 14.57 22.97 6.23
CA ILE A 162 13.44 22.69 7.11
C ILE A 162 12.33 23.66 6.72
N VAL A 163 11.21 23.14 6.23
CA VAL A 163 10.06 23.94 5.77
C VAL A 163 8.90 23.66 6.72
N GLN A 164 8.36 24.68 7.37
CA GLN A 164 7.26 24.53 8.32
C GLN A 164 5.96 24.12 7.62
N ARG A 165 5.67 24.67 6.46
CA ARG A 165 4.46 24.37 5.68
C ARG A 165 4.73 24.55 4.19
N PHE A 166 4.34 23.57 3.39
CA PHE A 166 4.41 23.60 1.94
C PHE A 166 3.02 23.51 1.31
N GLU A 167 2.71 24.39 0.36
CA GLU A 167 1.50 24.36 -0.46
C GLU A 167 1.83 23.88 -1.87
N PRO A 168 1.72 22.56 -2.17
CA PRO A 168 2.18 22.00 -3.44
C PRO A 168 1.46 22.56 -4.67
N SER A 169 0.18 22.94 -4.52
CA SER A 169 -0.63 23.50 -5.62
C SER A 169 -0.13 24.86 -6.07
N LYS A 170 0.32 25.71 -5.13
CA LYS A 170 0.80 27.07 -5.39
C LYS A 170 2.32 27.16 -5.53
N GLY A 171 3.06 26.09 -5.14
CA GLY A 171 4.51 26.13 -5.10
C GLY A 171 5.08 27.08 -4.04
N ILE A 172 4.39 27.24 -2.89
CA ILE A 172 4.78 28.15 -1.82
C ILE A 172 5.21 27.37 -0.59
N MET A 173 6.35 27.70 -0.02
CA MET A 173 6.83 27.26 1.29
C MET A 173 6.70 28.38 2.31
N HIS A 174 6.23 28.07 3.51
CA HIS A 174 6.15 29.00 4.63
C HIS A 174 7.11 28.56 5.73
N GLY A 175 7.83 29.50 6.33
CA GLY A 175 8.76 29.28 7.42
C GLY A 175 9.89 28.33 7.01
N ILE A 176 10.71 28.77 6.03
CA ILE A 176 11.83 27.96 5.56
C ILE A 176 13.13 28.33 6.29
N GLN A 177 13.86 27.31 6.71
CA GLN A 177 15.21 27.43 7.26
C GLN A 177 16.13 26.49 6.49
N ILE A 178 17.23 26.98 5.95
CA ILE A 178 18.23 26.20 5.23
C ILE A 178 19.54 26.29 5.98
N ILE A 179 20.05 25.15 6.42
CA ILE A 179 21.36 25.03 7.07
C ILE A 179 22.34 24.50 6.02
N PHE A 180 23.44 25.21 5.86
CA PHE A 180 24.51 24.83 4.93
C PHE A 180 25.62 24.11 5.70
N TYR A 181 26.12 23.04 5.13
CA TYR A 181 27.17 22.21 5.69
C TYR A 181 28.39 22.16 4.76
N ASP A 182 29.56 22.12 5.35
CA ASP A 182 30.81 21.78 4.69
C ASP A 182 31.56 20.77 5.56
N SER A 183 31.98 19.66 4.97
CA SER A 183 32.69 18.58 5.67
C SER A 183 31.99 18.15 6.98
N GLY A 184 30.65 18.12 6.98
CA GLY A 184 29.82 17.70 8.11
C GLY A 184 29.61 18.77 9.20
N GLN A 185 30.21 19.97 9.07
CA GLN A 185 29.99 21.07 10.01
C GLN A 185 29.08 22.15 9.41
N PRO A 186 28.17 22.75 10.23
CA PRO A 186 27.32 23.83 9.76
C PRO A 186 28.14 25.10 9.53
N ILE A 187 28.12 25.65 8.32
CA ILE A 187 28.85 26.84 7.91
C ILE A 187 27.96 28.07 7.76
N GLY A 188 26.67 27.91 7.69
CA GLY A 188 25.74 29.02 7.55
C GLY A 188 24.27 28.60 7.62
N MET A 189 23.41 29.61 7.79
CA MET A 189 21.95 29.43 7.82
C MET A 189 21.26 30.53 7.04
N LEU A 190 20.22 30.16 6.30
CA LEU A 190 19.26 31.08 5.69
C LEU A 190 17.89 30.82 6.32
N SER A 191 17.22 31.86 6.75
CA SER A 191 15.83 31.80 7.23
C SER A 191 14.97 32.79 6.45
N ALA A 192 13.81 32.35 5.96
CA ALA A 192 12.86 33.21 5.28
C ALA A 192 11.41 32.86 5.69
N LYS A 193 10.55 33.89 5.72
CA LYS A 193 9.13 33.69 6.03
C LYS A 193 8.42 32.88 4.97
N GLN A 194 8.78 33.11 3.69
CA GLN A 194 8.21 32.42 2.55
C GLN A 194 9.27 32.14 1.49
N ALA A 195 9.10 31.05 0.73
CA ALA A 195 9.79 30.82 -0.52
C ALA A 195 8.76 30.42 -1.58
N ARG A 196 8.84 31.04 -2.77
CA ARG A 196 7.94 30.82 -3.89
C ARG A 196 8.72 30.32 -5.11
N TRP A 197 8.14 29.35 -5.81
CA TRP A 197 8.72 28.89 -7.07
C TRP A 197 8.33 29.83 -8.22
N GLU A 198 9.30 30.43 -8.88
CA GLU A 198 9.11 31.28 -10.05
C GLU A 198 9.89 30.73 -11.26
N GLY A 199 9.18 29.94 -12.05
CA GLY A 199 9.67 29.45 -13.36
C GLY A 199 10.93 28.61 -13.32
N ASN A 200 12.05 29.13 -12.84
CA ASN A 200 13.35 28.49 -12.90
C ASN A 200 14.13 28.49 -11.57
N GLY A 201 13.52 28.97 -10.49
CA GLY A 201 14.21 29.03 -9.18
C GLY A 201 13.30 29.42 -8.04
N TRP A 202 13.83 29.26 -6.82
CA TRP A 202 13.16 29.66 -5.60
C TRP A 202 13.44 31.14 -5.29
N VAL A 203 12.39 31.85 -4.97
CA VAL A 203 12.44 33.25 -4.52
C VAL A 203 12.10 33.27 -3.04
N PHE A 204 13.05 33.68 -2.21
CA PHE A 204 12.89 33.79 -0.76
C PHE A 204 12.42 35.19 -0.40
N ILE A 205 11.42 35.29 0.49
CA ILE A 205 10.76 36.54 0.85
C ILE A 205 10.86 36.74 2.36
N ASP A 206 11.21 37.96 2.76
CA ASP A 206 11.34 38.39 4.16
C ASP A 206 12.22 37.45 4.99
N GLY A 207 13.52 37.53 4.77
CA GLY A 207 14.47 36.64 5.42
C GLY A 207 15.77 37.29 5.83
N PHE A 208 16.63 36.46 6.36
CA PHE A 208 18.00 36.78 6.66
C PHE A 208 18.89 35.56 6.41
N TRP A 209 20.14 35.80 6.12
CA TRP A 209 21.15 34.75 6.08
C TRP A 209 22.35 35.13 6.94
N GLN A 210 22.99 34.13 7.53
CA GLN A 210 24.14 34.31 8.41
C GLN A 210 25.19 33.23 8.15
N VAL A 211 26.44 33.63 8.28
CA VAL A 211 27.60 32.72 8.23
C VAL A 211 27.95 32.31 9.67
N LEU A 212 28.18 31.04 9.86
CA LEU A 212 28.57 30.45 11.14
C LEU A 212 30.09 30.21 11.09
N TYR A 213 30.87 30.92 11.90
CA TYR A 213 32.25 30.58 12.17
C TYR A 213 32.41 29.88 13.50
N PRO A 214 33.38 29.00 13.68
CA PRO A 214 33.64 28.38 14.97
C PRO A 214 33.82 29.45 16.05
N GLY A 215 32.85 29.56 17.00
CA GLY A 215 32.87 30.48 18.12
C GLY A 215 32.40 31.92 17.89
N LYS A 216 31.97 32.30 16.67
CA LYS A 216 31.41 33.65 16.39
C LYS A 216 30.34 33.59 15.32
N ILE A 217 29.20 34.24 15.57
CA ILE A 217 28.21 34.53 14.54
C ILE A 217 28.70 35.76 13.79
N ALA A 218 29.12 35.62 12.54
CA ALA A 218 29.53 36.74 11.73
C ALA A 218 28.51 37.03 10.64
N ILE A 219 28.07 38.29 10.58
CA ILE A 219 27.27 38.91 9.52
C ILE A 219 25.90 38.26 9.27
N ALA A 220 24.85 38.86 9.80
CA ALA A 220 23.47 38.59 9.41
C ALA A 220 23.03 39.65 8.39
N ASN A 221 22.81 39.25 7.14
CA ASN A 221 22.29 40.10 6.10
C ASN A 221 20.77 39.87 5.97
N LYS A 222 19.97 40.94 6.14
CA LYS A 222 18.53 40.91 5.93
C LYS A 222 18.20 41.22 4.48
N PHE A 223 17.18 40.53 3.94
CA PHE A 223 16.66 40.78 2.61
C PHE A 223 15.13 40.81 2.61
N LYS A 224 14.53 41.58 1.74
CA LYS A 224 13.08 41.55 1.49
C LYS A 224 12.73 40.51 0.45
N GLU A 225 13.54 40.41 -0.60
CA GLU A 225 13.40 39.40 -1.67
C GLU A 225 14.78 38.99 -2.13
N MET A 226 14.96 37.69 -2.37
CA MET A 226 16.24 37.12 -2.85
C MET A 226 15.96 35.88 -3.68
N ARG A 227 16.51 35.83 -4.88
CA ARG A 227 16.43 34.68 -5.77
C ARG A 227 17.57 33.73 -5.51
N SER A 228 17.27 32.42 -5.58
CA SER A 228 18.30 31.38 -5.45
C SER A 228 19.44 31.52 -6.48
N GLN A 229 19.15 32.11 -7.65
CA GLN A 229 20.11 32.32 -8.71
C GLN A 229 21.06 33.52 -8.46
N ASP A 230 20.58 34.54 -7.73
CA ASP A 230 21.34 35.77 -7.44
C ASP A 230 22.16 35.65 -6.13
N TRP A 231 22.37 34.43 -5.66
CA TRP A 231 23.03 34.14 -4.40
C TRP A 231 24.54 34.51 -4.45
N GLN A 232 24.94 35.38 -3.57
CA GLN A 232 26.33 35.83 -3.42
C GLN A 232 26.95 35.53 -2.04
N GLY A 233 26.27 34.68 -1.24
CA GLY A 233 26.66 34.40 0.14
C GLY A 233 27.66 33.26 0.27
N LEU A 234 27.18 32.11 0.74
CA LEU A 234 27.99 30.90 0.90
C LEU A 234 28.28 30.21 -0.44
N PRO A 235 29.27 29.29 -0.52
CA PRO A 235 29.72 28.66 -1.77
C PRO A 235 28.64 27.94 -2.59
N GLN A 236 27.46 27.70 -2.00
CA GLN A 236 26.35 26.96 -2.62
C GLN A 236 25.08 27.78 -2.61
N PRO A 237 24.37 27.93 -3.74
CA PRO A 237 23.08 28.60 -3.76
C PRO A 237 22.03 27.80 -3.00
N PRO A 238 21.09 28.50 -2.31
CA PRO A 238 20.05 27.84 -1.51
C PRO A 238 19.05 27.13 -2.41
N LEU A 239 18.74 25.88 -2.06
CA LEU A 239 17.68 25.05 -2.61
C LEU A 239 17.63 25.01 -4.15
N GLN A 240 18.55 24.28 -4.77
CA GLN A 240 18.61 24.10 -6.24
C GLN A 240 17.57 23.08 -6.78
N LYS A 241 16.75 22.48 -5.91
CA LYS A 241 15.76 21.47 -6.32
C LYS A 241 14.62 22.09 -7.09
N ASN A 242 14.22 21.40 -8.16
CA ASN A 242 12.99 21.72 -8.89
C ASN A 242 11.75 21.51 -8.01
N ILE A 243 10.67 22.24 -8.29
CA ILE A 243 9.40 22.13 -7.58
C ILE A 243 8.84 20.69 -7.59
N GLU A 244 9.01 19.94 -8.70
CA GLU A 244 8.54 18.55 -8.79
C GLU A 244 9.30 17.63 -7.83
N ASP A 245 10.62 17.83 -7.69
CA ASP A 245 11.45 17.06 -6.75
C ASP A 245 11.04 17.35 -5.30
N VAL A 246 10.77 18.64 -5.01
CA VAL A 246 10.27 19.04 -3.69
C VAL A 246 8.89 18.45 -3.42
N ARG A 247 7.98 18.44 -4.40
CA ARG A 247 6.66 17.79 -4.26
C ARG A 247 6.77 16.31 -3.96
N ILE A 248 7.67 15.60 -4.66
CA ILE A 248 7.90 14.17 -4.46
C ILE A 248 8.54 13.88 -3.09
N GLU A 249 9.48 14.71 -2.66
CA GLU A 249 10.10 14.57 -1.33
C GLU A 249 9.13 14.94 -0.20
N ALA A 250 8.29 15.95 -0.42
CA ALA A 250 7.23 16.35 0.50
C ALA A 250 6.17 15.27 0.71
N MET A 251 6.03 14.34 -0.22
CA MET A 251 5.19 13.15 -0.04
C MET A 251 5.82 12.20 0.99
N GLN A 252 5.75 12.56 2.28
CA GLN A 252 6.15 11.70 3.41
C GLN A 252 5.08 10.63 3.70
N LEU A 253 4.56 10.01 2.64
CA LEU A 253 3.59 8.93 2.75
C LEU A 253 4.31 7.59 2.79
N ASP A 254 3.83 6.72 3.66
CA ASP A 254 4.22 5.30 3.64
C ASP A 254 3.88 4.71 2.26
N PRO A 255 4.70 3.80 1.72
CA PRO A 255 4.49 3.23 0.39
C PRO A 255 3.12 2.56 0.19
N ASP A 256 2.55 2.00 1.24
CA ASP A 256 1.21 1.37 1.26
C ASP A 256 0.07 2.38 1.03
N LYS A 257 0.27 3.64 1.43
CA LYS A 257 -0.70 4.74 1.27
C LYS A 257 -0.54 5.52 -0.04
N MET A 258 0.44 5.18 -0.87
CA MET A 258 0.65 5.79 -2.19
C MET A 258 -0.18 5.10 -3.26
N THR A 259 -0.59 5.82 -4.29
CA THR A 259 -1.13 5.22 -5.52
C THR A 259 0.01 4.62 -6.37
N ILE A 260 -0.32 3.74 -7.35
CA ILE A 260 0.69 3.21 -8.27
C ILE A 260 1.44 4.33 -9.00
N GLY A 261 0.74 5.40 -9.40
CA GLY A 261 1.34 6.54 -10.08
C GLY A 261 2.36 7.27 -9.19
N GLU A 262 2.02 7.50 -7.92
CA GLU A 262 2.90 8.12 -6.94
C GLU A 262 4.11 7.22 -6.62
N LEU A 263 3.89 5.90 -6.45
CA LEU A 263 4.97 4.93 -6.25
C LEU A 263 5.96 4.93 -7.41
N ARG A 264 5.49 4.91 -8.66
CA ARG A 264 6.34 4.94 -9.86
C ARG A 264 7.15 6.24 -9.93
N LYS A 265 6.52 7.39 -9.71
CA LYS A 265 7.19 8.69 -9.68
C LYS A 265 8.27 8.73 -8.58
N LYS A 266 7.96 8.21 -7.38
CA LYS A 266 8.92 8.14 -6.28
C LYS A 266 10.10 7.24 -6.60
N ILE A 267 9.87 6.06 -7.17
CA ILE A 267 10.94 5.13 -7.58
C ILE A 267 11.81 5.76 -8.66
N GLU A 268 11.22 6.43 -9.65
CA GLU A 268 11.97 7.10 -10.72
C GLU A 268 12.82 8.24 -10.17
N HIS A 269 12.26 9.07 -9.29
CA HIS A 269 13.00 10.12 -8.59
C HIS A 269 14.19 9.54 -7.80
N MET A 270 13.97 8.45 -7.06
CA MET A 270 15.03 7.78 -6.31
C MET A 270 16.13 7.22 -7.22
N ARG A 271 15.80 6.73 -8.40
CA ARG A 271 16.77 6.26 -9.40
C ARG A 271 17.60 7.41 -9.98
N ARG A 272 16.96 8.53 -10.33
CA ARG A 272 17.65 9.72 -10.87
C ARG A 272 18.67 10.31 -9.89
N HIS A 273 18.40 10.21 -8.59
CA HIS A 273 19.25 10.74 -7.54
C HIS A 273 20.20 9.68 -6.92
N ASN A 274 20.40 8.54 -7.59
CA ASN A 274 21.30 7.46 -7.16
C ASN A 274 21.07 7.03 -5.69
N VAL A 275 19.79 6.95 -5.27
CA VAL A 275 19.41 6.48 -3.95
C VAL A 275 19.89 5.05 -3.73
N SER A 276 20.26 4.70 -2.50
CA SER A 276 20.69 3.35 -2.17
C SER A 276 19.63 2.32 -2.60
N LYS A 277 20.08 1.20 -3.16
CA LYS A 277 19.18 0.11 -3.57
C LYS A 277 18.27 -0.37 -2.44
N LEU A 278 18.79 -0.38 -1.21
CA LEU A 278 18.03 -0.80 -0.03
C LEU A 278 16.79 0.07 0.22
N GLN A 279 16.90 1.38 0.04
CA GLN A 279 15.76 2.30 0.20
C GLN A 279 14.77 2.17 -0.96
N GLN A 280 15.25 1.92 -2.19
CA GLN A 280 14.37 1.65 -3.33
C GLN A 280 13.56 0.36 -3.16
N LEU A 281 14.13 -0.66 -2.48
CA LEU A 281 13.48 -1.96 -2.26
C LEU A 281 12.12 -1.82 -1.54
N LEU A 282 11.99 -0.89 -0.61
CA LEU A 282 10.73 -0.66 0.11
C LEU A 282 9.57 -0.32 -0.86
N TYR A 283 9.83 0.60 -1.79
CA TYR A 283 8.83 1.05 -2.77
C TYR A 283 8.63 0.03 -3.90
N LEU A 284 9.70 -0.59 -4.37
CA LEU A 284 9.64 -1.63 -5.39
C LEU A 284 8.88 -2.86 -4.88
N THR A 285 9.14 -3.28 -3.65
CA THR A 285 8.44 -4.40 -3.03
C THR A 285 6.94 -4.11 -2.90
N GLU A 286 6.56 -2.88 -2.49
CA GLU A 286 5.15 -2.51 -2.41
C GLU A 286 4.49 -2.51 -3.80
N LEU A 287 5.17 -2.04 -4.83
CA LEU A 287 4.67 -2.09 -6.20
C LEU A 287 4.41 -3.54 -6.66
N HIS A 288 5.37 -4.46 -6.43
CA HIS A 288 5.19 -5.89 -6.76
C HIS A 288 4.09 -6.55 -5.93
N ASN A 289 3.97 -6.21 -4.65
CA ASN A 289 2.93 -6.73 -3.76
C ASN A 289 1.51 -6.39 -4.24
N ARG A 290 1.30 -5.21 -4.82
CA ARG A 290 -0.01 -4.83 -5.35
C ARG A 290 -0.46 -5.71 -6.50
N PHE A 291 0.47 -6.02 -7.41
CA PHE A 291 0.18 -6.94 -8.51
C PHE A 291 0.04 -8.39 -8.01
N ALA A 292 0.94 -8.84 -7.14
CA ALA A 292 0.87 -10.19 -6.58
C ALA A 292 -0.45 -10.43 -5.82
N PHE A 293 -0.87 -9.48 -5.00
CA PHE A 293 -2.13 -9.58 -4.25
C PHE A 293 -3.36 -9.63 -5.15
N ALA A 294 -3.34 -8.88 -6.27
CA ALA A 294 -4.45 -8.91 -7.21
C ALA A 294 -4.71 -10.33 -7.76
N TRP A 295 -3.67 -11.13 -8.00
CA TRP A 295 -3.81 -12.51 -8.47
C TRP A 295 -4.29 -13.49 -7.39
N ALA A 296 -4.26 -13.11 -6.12
CA ALA A 296 -4.60 -14.00 -5.02
C ALA A 296 -6.01 -14.58 -5.11
N CYS A 297 -7.02 -13.77 -5.50
CA CYS A 297 -8.40 -14.24 -5.62
C CYS A 297 -8.54 -15.34 -6.70
N PHE A 298 -7.91 -15.14 -7.86
CA PHE A 298 -7.90 -16.15 -8.93
C PHE A 298 -7.22 -17.44 -8.48
N LEU A 299 -6.08 -17.33 -7.79
CA LEU A 299 -5.32 -18.48 -7.30
C LEU A 299 -6.09 -19.24 -6.21
N MET A 300 -6.82 -18.52 -5.36
CA MET A 300 -7.67 -19.13 -4.35
C MET A 300 -8.87 -19.85 -4.97
N ALA A 301 -9.44 -19.33 -6.08
CA ALA A 301 -10.43 -20.05 -6.85
C ALA A 301 -9.87 -21.34 -7.45
N LEU A 302 -8.67 -21.27 -8.02
CA LEU A 302 -7.98 -22.40 -8.63
C LEU A 302 -7.65 -23.52 -7.64
N LEU A 303 -7.23 -23.14 -6.42
CA LEU A 303 -6.98 -24.09 -5.33
C LEU A 303 -8.27 -24.66 -4.73
N GLY A 304 -9.26 -23.80 -4.52
CA GLY A 304 -10.50 -24.14 -3.82
C GLY A 304 -11.35 -25.15 -4.58
N ALA A 305 -11.41 -25.06 -5.91
CA ALA A 305 -12.22 -25.96 -6.72
C ALA A 305 -11.84 -27.46 -6.55
N PRO A 306 -10.59 -27.90 -6.76
CA PRO A 306 -10.23 -29.30 -6.53
C PRO A 306 -10.24 -29.71 -5.05
N LEU A 307 -10.06 -28.76 -4.12
CA LEU A 307 -10.22 -29.04 -2.69
C LEU A 307 -11.67 -29.36 -2.33
N GLY A 308 -12.64 -28.59 -2.88
CA GLY A 308 -14.04 -28.85 -2.69
C GLY A 308 -14.48 -30.26 -3.14
N LEU A 309 -13.90 -30.77 -4.21
CA LEU A 309 -14.16 -32.14 -4.67
C LEU A 309 -13.71 -33.20 -3.66
N ARG A 310 -12.60 -32.96 -2.96
CA ARG A 310 -12.06 -33.89 -1.95
C ARG A 310 -12.78 -33.81 -0.61
N THR A 311 -13.37 -32.67 -0.29
CA THR A 311 -14.10 -32.43 0.95
C THR A 311 -15.60 -32.76 0.84
N ARG A 312 -16.00 -33.51 -0.16
CA ARG A 312 -17.39 -33.89 -0.50
C ARG A 312 -18.32 -34.24 0.70
N GLN A 313 -17.76 -34.92 1.71
CA GLN A 313 -18.54 -35.37 2.89
C GLN A 313 -18.31 -34.50 4.13
N ALA A 314 -17.44 -33.51 4.02
CA ALA A 314 -17.02 -32.70 5.14
C ALA A 314 -17.88 -31.44 5.19
N GLY A 315 -18.81 -31.34 6.08
CA GLY A 315 -19.73 -30.21 6.24
C GLY A 315 -19.03 -28.82 6.23
N LEU A 316 -19.85 -27.77 6.26
CA LEU A 316 -19.42 -26.36 6.17
C LEU A 316 -18.29 -26.01 7.15
N GLY A 317 -18.25 -26.61 8.34
CA GLY A 317 -17.22 -26.38 9.35
C GLY A 317 -15.81 -26.78 8.90
N LEU A 318 -15.68 -27.94 8.22
CA LEU A 318 -14.36 -28.37 7.71
C LEU A 318 -13.93 -27.54 6.50
N ALA A 319 -14.87 -27.15 5.64
CA ALA A 319 -14.59 -26.24 4.52
C ALA A 319 -14.06 -24.88 5.03
N LEU A 320 -14.69 -24.32 6.06
CA LEU A 320 -14.24 -23.09 6.73
C LEU A 320 -12.84 -23.27 7.35
N GLY A 321 -12.64 -24.32 8.16
CA GLY A 321 -11.37 -24.58 8.83
C GLY A 321 -10.22 -24.77 7.86
N LEU A 322 -10.42 -25.53 6.78
CA LEU A 322 -9.43 -25.74 5.73
C LEU A 322 -9.13 -24.43 4.98
N SER A 323 -10.14 -23.63 4.68
CA SER A 323 -9.97 -22.34 4.02
C SER A 323 -9.18 -21.38 4.88
N ILE A 324 -9.47 -21.30 6.17
CA ILE A 324 -8.71 -20.46 7.12
C ILE A 324 -7.25 -20.91 7.16
N LEU A 325 -6.99 -22.21 7.30
CA LEU A 325 -5.62 -22.75 7.38
C LEU A 325 -4.80 -22.42 6.13
N ILE A 326 -5.34 -22.67 4.94
CA ILE A 326 -4.64 -22.42 3.66
C ILE A 326 -4.35 -20.93 3.50
N VAL A 327 -5.32 -20.08 3.78
CA VAL A 327 -5.16 -18.64 3.67
C VAL A 327 -4.15 -18.12 4.69
N LEU A 328 -4.16 -18.67 5.90
CA LEU A 328 -3.20 -18.30 6.93
C LEU A 328 -1.77 -18.61 6.50
N ILE A 329 -1.54 -19.82 5.96
CA ILE A 329 -0.24 -20.21 5.39
C ILE A 329 0.16 -19.28 4.24
N TYR A 330 -0.79 -18.96 3.34
CA TYR A 330 -0.54 -18.06 2.22
C TYR A 330 -0.14 -16.65 2.68
N TYR A 331 -0.89 -16.05 3.62
CA TYR A 331 -0.57 -14.71 4.12
C TYR A 331 0.71 -14.68 4.94
N PHE A 332 0.98 -15.72 5.71
CA PHE A 332 2.24 -15.86 6.43
C PHE A 332 3.43 -15.88 5.46
N ALA A 333 3.37 -16.73 4.43
CA ALA A 333 4.42 -16.82 3.42
C ALA A 333 4.60 -15.50 2.65
N TRP A 334 3.49 -14.83 2.30
CA TRP A 334 3.51 -13.54 1.63
C TRP A 334 4.11 -12.43 2.52
N TYR A 335 3.72 -12.36 3.78
CA TYR A 335 4.20 -11.36 4.74
C TYR A 335 5.70 -11.51 5.01
N TYR A 336 6.14 -12.71 5.34
CA TYR A 336 7.56 -12.98 5.59
C TYR A 336 8.42 -12.84 4.32
N GLY A 337 7.92 -13.30 3.18
CA GLY A 337 8.58 -13.09 1.88
C GLY A 337 8.79 -11.62 1.58
N THR A 338 7.77 -10.79 1.84
CA THR A 338 7.83 -9.33 1.69
C THR A 338 8.88 -8.70 2.61
N ILE A 339 8.94 -9.10 3.88
CA ILE A 339 9.94 -8.59 4.85
C ILE A 339 11.35 -8.94 4.40
N LEU A 340 11.60 -10.19 4.02
CA LEU A 340 12.91 -10.63 3.56
C LEU A 340 13.36 -9.91 2.28
N ALA A 341 12.42 -9.63 1.36
CA ALA A 341 12.69 -8.86 0.16
C ALA A 341 13.04 -7.40 0.48
N ARG A 342 12.31 -6.76 1.40
CA ARG A 342 12.61 -5.39 1.88
C ARG A 342 13.99 -5.28 2.53
N GLN A 343 14.46 -6.35 3.19
CA GLN A 343 15.79 -6.44 3.80
C GLN A 343 16.90 -6.84 2.81
N ALA A 344 16.61 -6.96 1.52
CA ALA A 344 17.56 -7.45 0.49
C ALA A 344 18.10 -8.86 0.72
N LYS A 345 17.47 -9.68 1.57
CA LYS A 345 17.89 -11.06 1.86
C LYS A 345 17.50 -12.02 0.74
N ILE A 346 16.42 -11.72 0.02
CA ILE A 346 15.94 -12.47 -1.14
C ILE A 346 15.56 -11.52 -2.28
N PRO A 347 15.58 -11.96 -3.54
CA PRO A 347 15.08 -11.16 -4.65
C PRO A 347 13.61 -10.79 -4.49
N ILE A 348 13.22 -9.58 -4.89
CA ILE A 348 11.83 -9.04 -4.78
C ILE A 348 10.82 -10.00 -5.43
N LEU A 349 11.15 -10.52 -6.61
CA LEU A 349 10.27 -11.45 -7.34
C LEU A 349 9.99 -12.69 -6.50
N VAL A 350 11.00 -13.27 -5.86
CA VAL A 350 10.81 -14.43 -5.00
C VAL A 350 9.96 -14.05 -3.77
N GLY A 351 10.31 -12.98 -3.07
CA GLY A 351 9.61 -12.58 -1.85
C GLY A 351 8.12 -12.25 -2.06
N CYS A 352 7.77 -11.58 -3.16
CA CYS A 352 6.39 -11.16 -3.41
C CYS A 352 5.55 -12.21 -4.17
N TRP A 353 6.18 -13.04 -5.03
CA TRP A 353 5.46 -13.91 -5.95
C TRP A 353 5.54 -15.41 -5.62
N LEU A 354 6.46 -15.83 -4.75
CA LEU A 354 6.61 -17.25 -4.39
C LEU A 354 5.30 -17.87 -3.86
N PRO A 355 4.54 -17.24 -2.96
CA PRO A 355 3.27 -17.81 -2.51
C PRO A 355 2.28 -18.00 -3.66
N ASN A 356 2.26 -17.07 -4.61
CA ASN A 356 1.42 -17.17 -5.81
C ASN A 356 1.87 -18.32 -6.72
N ALA A 357 3.17 -18.46 -6.95
CA ALA A 357 3.72 -19.54 -7.77
C ALA A 357 3.44 -20.93 -7.17
N ILE A 358 3.60 -21.08 -5.86
CA ILE A 358 3.25 -22.31 -5.14
C ILE A 358 1.75 -22.58 -5.25
N SER A 359 0.92 -21.60 -4.99
CA SER A 359 -0.55 -21.73 -5.08
C SER A 359 -1.00 -22.11 -6.49
N PHE A 360 -0.40 -21.50 -7.51
CA PHE A 360 -0.68 -21.84 -8.90
C PHE A 360 -0.27 -23.28 -9.23
N ALA A 361 0.97 -23.67 -8.89
CA ALA A 361 1.48 -25.01 -9.16
C ALA A 361 0.63 -26.09 -8.47
N LEU A 362 0.29 -25.87 -7.20
CA LEU A 362 -0.58 -26.79 -6.44
C LEU A 362 -1.98 -26.86 -7.03
N GLY A 363 -2.59 -25.71 -7.38
CA GLY A 363 -3.92 -25.65 -7.97
C GLY A 363 -3.99 -26.39 -9.30
N VAL A 364 -3.03 -26.16 -10.20
CA VAL A 364 -2.92 -26.86 -11.49
C VAL A 364 -2.67 -28.35 -11.31
N ALA A 365 -1.75 -28.73 -10.42
CA ALA A 365 -1.47 -30.16 -10.13
C ALA A 365 -2.69 -30.90 -9.58
N MET A 366 -3.44 -30.25 -8.67
CA MET A 366 -4.67 -30.81 -8.12
C MET A 366 -5.78 -30.90 -9.16
N LEU A 367 -5.93 -29.87 -9.99
CA LEU A 367 -6.91 -29.86 -11.10
C LEU A 367 -6.60 -31.01 -12.09
N TYR A 368 -5.35 -31.18 -12.48
CA TYR A 368 -4.93 -32.24 -13.39
C TYR A 368 -5.22 -33.64 -12.84
N ARG A 369 -4.98 -33.84 -11.53
CA ARG A 369 -5.30 -35.13 -10.86
C ARG A 369 -6.79 -35.38 -10.69
N SER A 370 -7.61 -34.33 -10.72
CA SER A 370 -9.08 -34.45 -10.59
C SER A 370 -9.76 -34.73 -11.93
N VAL A 371 -9.02 -34.62 -13.04
CA VAL A 371 -9.49 -34.94 -14.42
C VAL A 371 -9.21 -36.40 -14.79
N ARG A 372 -8.30 -37.04 -14.08
CA ARG A 372 -7.98 -38.47 -14.21
C ARG A 372 -8.78 -39.30 -13.19
#